data_482f64f813ce6ecacfb904d9554a3c25
#
_entry.id   482f64f813ce6ecacfb904d9554a3c25
#
_cell.length_a   1.000
_cell.length_b   1.000
_cell.length_c   1.000
_cell.angle_alpha   90.00
_cell.angle_beta   90.00
_cell.angle_gamma   90.00
#
_symmetry.space_group_name_H-M   'P 1'
#
loop_
_entity.id
_entity.type
_entity.pdbx_description
1 polymer ?
#
loop_
_entity_poly.entity_id
_entity_poly.type
_entity_poly.pdbx_seq_one_letter_code
_entity_poly.pdbx_strand_id
1 'polypeptide(L)'
;MKRTNEVDYKDLKMVCNPEQFDFETTEELDPIDTGIGQDRGIRALEFGLNVDVRGYNLYMEGPSGVGKTMYAKNYLNTISKKKKVPQDWCYIYNFDNPNEPIAVSLPAGGGKEFQDLMDHFINDVKVDIKSTFNNEEFEKERALIKQEFEEKRSVLMAKLNQKSSEYGFQVKSSQTGIYMMPVMNGKAMPEEEFNKLDESIRKQYEEKSAIVQQHIMEAIGEIKAIERESAKKVEEWQSNVALLTVNTHINYIKSKYKRNKKVNHFLDSITVSYTHLRAHETSAHL
;
A
#
# COMPACT_ATOMS: atom_id res chain seq x y z
N MET A 1 51.32 31.23 -73.93
CA MET A 1 49.90 31.08 -73.56
C MET A 1 49.84 30.38 -72.19
N LYS A 2 49.53 31.12 -71.15
CA LYS A 2 49.27 30.45 -69.86
C LYS A 2 48.00 29.58 -70.01
N ARG A 3 48.12 28.28 -69.71
CA ARG A 3 46.93 27.44 -69.67
C ARG A 3 45.98 27.94 -68.65
N THR A 4 44.77 28.20 -69.04
CA THR A 4 43.69 28.82 -68.21
C THR A 4 43.28 28.00 -66.98
N ASN A 5 43.83 26.79 -66.87
CA ASN A 5 43.52 25.85 -65.78
C ASN A 5 44.75 25.51 -64.92
N GLU A 6 45.82 26.29 -65.00
CA GLU A 6 47.02 26.10 -64.23
C GLU A 6 46.90 26.91 -62.95
N VAL A 7 46.82 26.21 -61.82
CA VAL A 7 46.71 26.82 -60.48
C VAL A 7 48.14 26.98 -59.94
N ASP A 8 48.48 28.13 -59.38
CA ASP A 8 49.77 28.34 -58.72
C ASP A 8 49.92 27.36 -57.53
N TYR A 9 51.11 26.87 -57.30
CA TYR A 9 51.41 25.90 -56.26
C TYR A 9 51.08 26.47 -54.87
N LYS A 10 51.02 27.81 -54.68
CA LYS A 10 50.65 28.49 -53.50
C LYS A 10 49.16 28.37 -53.21
N ASP A 11 48.34 28.21 -54.23
CA ASP A 11 46.87 28.11 -54.12
C ASP A 11 46.44 26.65 -53.97
N LEU A 12 47.35 25.66 -53.97
CA LEU A 12 47.10 24.26 -53.80
C LEU A 12 46.87 23.84 -52.34
N LYS A 13 47.23 24.72 -51.40
CA LYS A 13 46.98 24.56 -49.95
C LYS A 13 46.33 25.80 -49.37
N MET A 14 45.26 25.58 -48.59
CA MET A 14 44.77 26.64 -47.70
C MET A 14 45.76 26.80 -46.56
N VAL A 15 46.48 27.93 -46.56
CA VAL A 15 47.40 28.31 -45.48
C VAL A 15 46.69 29.34 -44.61
N CYS A 16 46.55 28.99 -43.36
CA CYS A 16 46.05 29.96 -42.35
C CYS A 16 47.20 30.86 -41.89
N ASN A 17 47.11 32.17 -42.12
CA ASN A 17 48.12 33.11 -41.64
C ASN A 17 47.89 33.35 -40.14
N PRO A 18 48.87 33.02 -39.25
CA PRO A 18 48.75 33.27 -37.83
C PRO A 18 48.52 34.74 -37.43
N GLU A 19 49.00 35.69 -38.26
CA GLU A 19 48.81 37.13 -38.02
C GLU A 19 47.34 37.63 -38.13
N GLN A 20 46.46 36.75 -38.61
CA GLN A 20 45.01 37.02 -38.66
C GLN A 20 44.29 36.80 -37.34
N PHE A 21 44.95 36.28 -36.30
CA PHE A 21 44.35 35.96 -35.03
C PHE A 21 44.81 36.93 -33.98
N ASP A 22 43.83 37.36 -33.13
CA ASP A 22 44.04 38.30 -32.03
C ASP A 22 44.40 37.61 -30.70
N PHE A 23 44.72 36.31 -30.72
CA PHE A 23 45.06 35.52 -29.55
C PHE A 23 46.39 34.75 -29.75
N GLU A 24 47.08 34.53 -28.64
CA GLU A 24 48.34 33.78 -28.62
C GLU A 24 48.13 32.28 -28.38
N THR A 25 47.11 31.94 -27.53
CA THR A 25 46.79 30.52 -27.19
C THR A 25 45.30 30.28 -27.29
N THR A 26 44.92 29.00 -27.49
CA THR A 26 43.50 28.57 -27.54
C THR A 26 42.76 28.71 -26.20
N GLU A 27 43.47 28.96 -25.10
CA GLU A 27 42.86 29.20 -23.77
C GLU A 27 42.16 30.55 -23.71
N GLU A 28 42.52 31.47 -24.59
CA GLU A 28 41.95 32.83 -24.71
C GLU A 28 40.62 32.83 -25.49
N LEU A 29 40.26 31.69 -26.10
CA LEU A 29 39.06 31.56 -26.94
C LEU A 29 37.88 31.01 -26.19
N ASP A 30 36.75 31.64 -26.29
CA ASP A 30 35.49 31.09 -25.84
C ASP A 30 35.09 29.87 -26.67
N PRO A 31 34.54 28.80 -26.07
CA PRO A 31 34.04 27.64 -26.81
C PRO A 31 32.98 28.04 -27.82
N ILE A 32 33.12 27.57 -29.07
CA ILE A 32 32.10 27.81 -30.09
C ILE A 32 30.93 26.88 -29.87
N ASP A 33 29.82 27.38 -29.32
CA ASP A 33 28.57 26.64 -29.08
C ASP A 33 27.72 26.52 -30.36
N THR A 34 27.97 27.30 -31.38
CA THR A 34 27.22 27.35 -32.62
C THR A 34 27.99 26.75 -33.79
N GLY A 35 27.27 26.13 -34.70
CA GLY A 35 27.88 25.55 -35.87
C GLY A 35 28.39 26.61 -36.85
N ILE A 36 29.61 26.41 -37.36
CA ILE A 36 30.27 27.32 -38.29
C ILE A 36 29.66 27.15 -39.66
N GLY A 37 29.33 28.25 -40.33
CA GLY A 37 28.97 28.30 -41.74
C GLY A 37 27.60 27.76 -42.16
N GLN A 38 26.69 27.50 -41.20
CA GLN A 38 25.36 26.96 -41.47
C GLN A 38 24.24 27.92 -41.01
N ASP A 39 24.42 29.22 -41.13
CA ASP A 39 23.51 30.26 -40.62
C ASP A 39 22.06 30.10 -41.11
N ARG A 40 21.87 29.70 -42.37
CA ARG A 40 20.53 29.45 -42.91
C ARG A 40 19.82 28.28 -42.25
N GLY A 41 20.56 27.20 -42.03
CA GLY A 41 20.05 26.00 -41.33
C GLY A 41 19.72 26.30 -39.88
N ILE A 42 20.57 27.08 -39.19
CA ILE A 42 20.38 27.50 -37.80
C ILE A 42 19.12 28.38 -37.69
N ARG A 43 18.96 29.41 -38.55
CA ARG A 43 17.78 30.27 -38.55
C ARG A 43 16.47 29.50 -38.83
N ALA A 44 16.52 28.54 -39.75
CA ALA A 44 15.36 27.69 -40.04
C ALA A 44 14.99 26.78 -38.86
N LEU A 45 15.99 26.21 -38.19
CA LEU A 45 15.84 25.42 -36.97
C LEU A 45 15.26 26.26 -35.83
N GLU A 46 15.81 27.47 -35.64
CA GLU A 46 15.36 28.44 -34.65
C GLU A 46 13.93 28.86 -34.86
N PHE A 47 13.56 29.22 -36.07
CA PHE A 47 12.19 29.52 -36.45
C PHE A 47 11.27 28.35 -36.12
N GLY A 48 11.60 27.16 -36.61
CA GLY A 48 10.75 25.97 -36.46
C GLY A 48 10.55 25.54 -35.03
N LEU A 49 11.57 25.65 -34.16
CA LEU A 49 11.48 25.32 -32.73
C LEU A 49 10.70 26.37 -31.90
N ASN A 50 10.53 27.58 -32.42
CA ASN A 50 9.72 28.62 -31.80
C ASN A 50 8.26 28.62 -32.30
N VAL A 51 7.92 27.84 -33.32
CA VAL A 51 6.54 27.67 -33.80
C VAL A 51 5.77 26.79 -32.81
N ASP A 52 4.79 27.36 -32.11
CA ASP A 52 3.94 26.65 -31.15
C ASP A 52 2.62 26.18 -31.84
N VAL A 53 2.76 25.33 -32.85
CA VAL A 53 1.63 24.72 -33.59
C VAL A 53 1.72 23.20 -33.46
N ARG A 54 0.62 22.60 -33.03
CA ARG A 54 0.51 21.13 -32.90
C ARG A 54 0.69 20.47 -34.29
N GLY A 55 1.61 19.48 -34.34
CA GLY A 55 1.89 18.74 -35.58
C GLY A 55 2.96 19.39 -36.44
N TYR A 56 3.54 20.51 -36.03
CA TYR A 56 4.67 21.12 -36.74
C TYR A 56 5.95 20.32 -36.47
N ASN A 57 6.45 19.62 -37.49
CA ASN A 57 7.65 18.79 -37.40
C ASN A 57 8.79 19.41 -38.21
N LEU A 58 10.01 19.31 -37.70
CA LEU A 58 11.22 19.75 -38.39
C LEU A 58 11.92 18.54 -39.02
N TYR A 59 12.20 18.64 -40.30
CA TYR A 59 12.99 17.66 -41.05
C TYR A 59 14.35 18.23 -41.43
N MET A 60 15.44 17.54 -41.02
CA MET A 60 16.82 17.95 -41.33
C MET A 60 17.43 17.03 -42.36
N GLU A 61 17.69 17.55 -43.55
CA GLU A 61 18.33 16.83 -44.65
C GLU A 61 19.78 17.28 -44.87
N GLY A 62 20.63 16.41 -45.36
CA GLY A 62 22.00 16.71 -45.73
C GLY A 62 22.88 15.45 -45.71
N PRO A 63 24.10 15.52 -46.32
CA PRO A 63 25.06 14.41 -46.34
C PRO A 63 25.39 13.88 -44.93
N SER A 64 25.86 12.64 -44.86
CA SER A 64 26.37 12.10 -43.59
C SER A 64 27.63 12.84 -43.15
N GLY A 65 27.81 13.04 -41.85
CA GLY A 65 29.01 13.71 -41.32
C GLY A 65 28.98 15.24 -41.24
N VAL A 66 27.94 15.92 -41.79
CA VAL A 66 27.88 17.41 -41.76
C VAL A 66 27.43 17.97 -40.38
N GLY A 67 27.34 17.16 -39.34
CA GLY A 67 27.08 17.61 -38.00
C GLY A 67 25.58 17.87 -37.66
N LYS A 68 24.62 17.39 -38.47
CA LYS A 68 23.16 17.59 -38.23
C LYS A 68 22.74 17.33 -36.79
N THR A 69 23.12 16.18 -36.24
CA THR A 69 22.76 15.77 -34.88
C THR A 69 23.41 16.69 -33.84
N MET A 70 24.63 17.13 -34.04
CA MET A 70 25.36 18.04 -33.15
C MET A 70 24.64 19.40 -33.09
N TYR A 71 24.30 19.95 -34.25
CA TYR A 71 23.57 21.21 -34.35
C TYR A 71 22.21 21.12 -33.64
N ALA A 72 21.44 20.06 -33.94
CA ALA A 72 20.17 19.86 -33.31
C ALA A 72 20.28 19.78 -31.79
N LYS A 73 21.21 18.98 -31.26
CA LYS A 73 21.42 18.83 -29.81
C LYS A 73 21.84 20.12 -29.11
N ASN A 74 22.84 20.82 -29.67
CA ASN A 74 23.33 22.07 -29.06
C ASN A 74 22.23 23.14 -29.03
N TYR A 75 21.49 23.26 -30.12
CA TYR A 75 20.44 24.25 -30.20
C TYR A 75 19.22 23.89 -29.31
N LEU A 76 18.82 22.60 -29.28
CA LEU A 76 17.78 22.11 -28.39
C LEU A 76 18.15 22.30 -26.90
N ASN A 77 19.41 22.05 -26.55
CA ASN A 77 19.88 22.29 -25.18
C ASN A 77 19.80 23.76 -24.79
N THR A 78 20.09 24.67 -25.70
CA THR A 78 20.02 26.12 -25.47
C THR A 78 18.56 26.59 -25.33
N ILE A 79 17.66 26.11 -26.20
CA ILE A 79 16.24 26.47 -26.17
C ILE A 79 15.54 25.83 -24.96
N SER A 80 15.82 24.56 -24.66
CA SER A 80 15.17 23.84 -23.54
C SER A 80 15.38 24.53 -22.20
N LYS A 81 16.54 25.13 -21.97
CA LYS A 81 16.82 25.94 -20.78
C LYS A 81 15.94 27.17 -20.65
N LYS A 82 15.41 27.69 -21.75
CA LYS A 82 14.53 28.86 -21.81
C LYS A 82 13.05 28.51 -21.81
N LYS A 83 12.69 27.27 -22.15
CA LYS A 83 11.30 26.81 -22.19
C LYS A 83 10.82 26.40 -20.80
N LYS A 84 9.52 26.52 -20.61
CA LYS A 84 8.84 26.07 -19.38
C LYS A 84 8.99 24.56 -19.24
N VAL A 85 9.44 24.10 -18.06
CA VAL A 85 9.58 22.68 -17.77
C VAL A 85 8.20 22.00 -17.82
N PRO A 86 8.03 20.89 -18.55
CA PRO A 86 6.76 20.18 -18.61
C PRO A 86 6.40 19.57 -17.25
N GLN A 87 5.12 19.26 -17.10
CA GLN A 87 4.64 18.56 -15.92
C GLN A 87 5.07 17.09 -15.95
N ASP A 88 5.27 16.51 -14.76
CA ASP A 88 5.45 15.09 -14.60
C ASP A 88 4.12 14.37 -14.73
N TRP A 89 4.13 13.19 -15.35
CA TRP A 89 2.98 12.31 -15.45
C TRP A 89 3.24 11.03 -14.68
N CYS A 90 2.34 10.72 -13.76
CA CYS A 90 2.36 9.49 -12.97
C CYS A 90 1.14 8.65 -13.27
N TYR A 91 1.31 7.34 -13.32
CA TYR A 91 0.21 6.38 -13.31
C TYR A 91 0.10 5.80 -11.91
N ILE A 92 -1.07 5.96 -11.31
CA ILE A 92 -1.39 5.42 -9.98
C ILE A 92 -2.42 4.31 -10.10
N TYR A 93 -2.39 3.39 -9.15
CA TYR A 93 -3.31 2.25 -9.15
C TYR A 93 -4.75 2.72 -8.97
N ASN A 94 -5.67 2.11 -9.73
CA ASN A 94 -7.09 2.36 -9.64
C ASN A 94 -7.76 1.20 -8.91
N PHE A 95 -8.20 1.44 -7.68
CA PHE A 95 -8.86 0.42 -6.86
C PHE A 95 -10.26 0.06 -7.36
N ASP A 96 -10.93 0.99 -8.07
CA ASP A 96 -12.27 0.78 -8.64
C ASP A 96 -12.21 -0.05 -9.93
N ASN A 97 -11.15 0.14 -10.73
CA ASN A 97 -10.90 -0.62 -11.96
C ASN A 97 -9.40 -0.89 -12.15
N PRO A 98 -8.88 -2.03 -11.69
CA PRO A 98 -7.45 -2.36 -11.77
C PRO A 98 -6.86 -2.37 -13.18
N ASN A 99 -7.70 -2.52 -14.22
CA ASN A 99 -7.24 -2.54 -15.61
C ASN A 99 -7.05 -1.13 -16.21
N GLU A 100 -7.49 -0.08 -15.52
CA GLU A 100 -7.41 1.31 -15.96
C GLU A 100 -6.68 2.18 -14.94
N PRO A 101 -5.35 2.26 -14.98
CA PRO A 101 -4.60 3.11 -14.08
C PRO A 101 -4.97 4.60 -14.25
N ILE A 102 -4.96 5.35 -13.16
CA ILE A 102 -5.30 6.76 -13.16
C ILE A 102 -4.07 7.58 -13.53
N ALA A 103 -4.14 8.35 -14.62
CA ALA A 103 -3.09 9.29 -14.99
C ALA A 103 -3.22 10.60 -14.18
N VAL A 104 -2.15 10.96 -13.48
CA VAL A 104 -2.06 12.17 -12.66
C VAL A 104 -0.91 13.03 -13.16
N SER A 105 -1.16 14.34 -13.33
CA SER A 105 -0.12 15.32 -13.64
C SER A 105 0.31 16.05 -12.36
N LEU A 106 1.62 16.21 -12.21
CA LEU A 106 2.26 16.90 -11.09
C LEU A 106 3.22 17.96 -11.64
N PRO A 107 3.56 19.00 -10.87
CA PRO A 107 4.63 19.92 -11.28
C PRO A 107 5.93 19.17 -11.56
N ALA A 108 6.82 19.80 -12.34
CA ALA A 108 8.13 19.22 -12.66
C ALA A 108 8.89 18.84 -11.38
N GLY A 109 9.40 17.62 -11.31
CA GLY A 109 10.03 17.00 -10.13
C GLY A 109 9.04 16.40 -9.13
N GLY A 110 7.76 16.78 -9.19
CA GLY A 110 6.73 16.32 -8.26
C GLY A 110 6.39 14.83 -8.39
N GLY A 111 6.65 14.23 -9.55
CA GLY A 111 6.45 12.79 -9.75
C GLY A 111 7.38 11.96 -8.88
N LYS A 112 8.67 12.31 -8.84
CA LYS A 112 9.66 11.66 -8.00
C LYS A 112 9.38 11.90 -6.52
N GLU A 113 9.05 13.13 -6.14
CA GLU A 113 8.69 13.46 -4.76
C GLU A 113 7.48 12.65 -4.28
N PHE A 114 6.45 12.49 -5.15
CA PHE A 114 5.27 11.70 -4.83
C PHE A 114 5.60 10.21 -4.68
N GLN A 115 6.44 9.66 -5.54
CA GLN A 115 6.92 8.28 -5.43
C GLN A 115 7.63 8.04 -4.10
N ASP A 116 8.62 8.87 -3.77
CA ASP A 116 9.41 8.75 -2.54
C ASP A 116 8.51 8.88 -1.30
N LEU A 117 7.52 9.78 -1.35
CA LEU A 117 6.54 9.96 -0.28
C LEU A 117 5.66 8.72 -0.08
N MET A 118 5.24 8.06 -1.18
CA MET A 118 4.45 6.82 -1.08
C MET A 118 5.28 5.65 -0.58
N ASP A 119 6.55 5.54 -0.97
CA ASP A 119 7.48 4.52 -0.47
C ASP A 119 7.72 4.68 1.04
N HIS A 120 7.92 5.91 1.52
CA HIS A 120 8.02 6.21 2.95
C HIS A 120 6.70 5.86 3.67
N PHE A 121 5.56 6.29 3.12
CA PHE A 121 4.25 5.97 3.67
C PHE A 121 4.06 4.46 3.92
N ILE A 122 4.38 3.62 2.93
CA ILE A 122 4.23 2.17 3.06
C ILE A 122 5.14 1.62 4.17
N ASN A 123 6.37 2.11 4.27
CA ASN A 123 7.32 1.65 5.27
C ASN A 123 6.92 2.12 6.68
N ASP A 124 6.56 3.38 6.83
CA ASP A 124 6.16 3.97 8.10
C ASP A 124 4.89 3.30 8.65
N VAL A 125 3.88 3.13 7.80
CA VAL A 125 2.65 2.41 8.18
C VAL A 125 2.94 0.98 8.64
N LYS A 126 3.83 0.24 7.97
CA LYS A 126 4.22 -1.12 8.39
C LYS A 126 4.90 -1.14 9.76
N VAL A 127 5.76 -0.16 10.03
CA VAL A 127 6.47 -0.03 11.31
C VAL A 127 5.48 0.36 12.42
N ASP A 128 4.65 1.36 12.16
CA ASP A 128 3.72 1.90 13.15
C ASP A 128 2.62 0.90 13.51
N ILE A 129 2.09 0.15 12.53
CA ILE A 129 1.13 -0.92 12.80
C ILE A 129 1.76 -2.00 13.69
N LYS A 130 2.99 -2.43 13.39
CA LYS A 130 3.70 -3.42 14.24
C LYS A 130 3.95 -2.89 15.64
N SER A 131 4.38 -1.64 15.77
CA SER A 131 4.62 -0.98 17.05
C SER A 131 3.34 -0.87 17.88
N THR A 132 2.24 -0.47 17.24
CA THR A 132 0.95 -0.31 17.90
C THR A 132 0.42 -1.66 18.41
N PHE A 133 0.55 -2.73 17.63
CA PHE A 133 0.10 -4.06 18.06
C PHE A 133 1.00 -4.73 19.11
N ASN A 134 2.22 -4.22 19.30
CA ASN A 134 3.15 -4.68 20.34
C ASN A 134 3.17 -3.75 21.58
N ASN A 135 2.28 -2.76 21.64
CA ASN A 135 2.20 -1.80 22.73
C ASN A 135 1.48 -2.42 23.94
N GLU A 136 1.93 -2.04 25.17
CA GLU A 136 1.27 -2.45 26.42
C GLU A 136 -0.22 -2.07 26.49
N GLU A 137 -0.59 -0.94 25.90
CA GLU A 137 -1.98 -0.47 25.86
C GLU A 137 -2.85 -1.41 25.01
N PHE A 138 -2.31 -1.91 23.90
CA PHE A 138 -2.96 -2.90 23.05
C PHE A 138 -3.16 -4.23 23.78
N GLU A 139 -2.15 -4.73 24.49
CA GLU A 139 -2.28 -5.97 25.25
C GLU A 139 -3.24 -5.83 26.44
N LYS A 140 -3.30 -4.66 27.08
CA LYS A 140 -4.28 -4.38 28.15
C LYS A 140 -5.71 -4.45 27.63
N GLU A 141 -6.03 -3.79 26.52
CA GLU A 141 -7.37 -3.78 25.94
C GLU A 141 -7.79 -5.18 25.50
N ARG A 142 -6.89 -5.93 24.86
CA ARG A 142 -7.11 -7.32 24.50
C ARG A 142 -7.39 -8.20 25.74
N ALA A 143 -6.66 -7.97 26.81
CA ALA A 143 -6.87 -8.68 28.08
C ALA A 143 -8.23 -8.36 28.69
N LEU A 144 -8.70 -7.09 28.63
CA LEU A 144 -10.03 -6.68 29.10
C LEU A 144 -11.15 -7.40 28.34
N ILE A 145 -11.05 -7.45 26.99
CA ILE A 145 -12.05 -8.16 26.17
C ILE A 145 -12.07 -9.65 26.53
N LYS A 146 -10.90 -10.25 26.74
CA LYS A 146 -10.79 -11.65 27.14
C LYS A 146 -11.38 -11.88 28.55
N GLN A 147 -11.13 -10.98 29.46
CA GLN A 147 -11.70 -11.04 30.82
C GLN A 147 -13.24 -10.97 30.78
N GLU A 148 -13.81 -10.05 30.00
CA GLU A 148 -15.27 -9.95 29.80
C GLU A 148 -15.86 -11.28 29.29
N PHE A 149 -15.17 -11.95 28.38
CA PHE A 149 -15.57 -13.26 27.86
C PHE A 149 -15.57 -14.33 28.97
N GLU A 150 -14.46 -14.42 29.74
CA GLU A 150 -14.32 -15.40 30.83
C GLU A 150 -15.35 -15.16 31.95
N GLU A 151 -15.69 -13.92 32.25
CA GLU A 151 -16.75 -13.57 33.20
C GLU A 151 -18.12 -14.06 32.73
N LYS A 152 -18.47 -13.78 31.47
CA LYS A 152 -19.75 -14.25 30.87
C LYS A 152 -19.82 -15.78 30.83
N ARG A 153 -18.74 -16.44 30.47
CA ARG A 153 -18.61 -17.89 30.47
C ARG A 153 -18.78 -18.48 31.88
N SER A 154 -18.14 -17.87 32.87
CA SER A 154 -18.25 -18.28 34.26
C SER A 154 -19.69 -18.20 34.78
N VAL A 155 -20.39 -17.12 34.46
CA VAL A 155 -21.84 -16.95 34.83
C VAL A 155 -22.69 -18.02 34.17
N LEU A 156 -22.45 -18.34 32.91
CA LEU A 156 -23.18 -19.39 32.21
C LEU A 156 -22.92 -20.77 32.82
N MET A 157 -21.63 -21.08 33.11
CA MET A 157 -21.27 -22.33 33.78
C MET A 157 -21.89 -22.45 35.17
N ALA A 158 -21.95 -21.36 35.94
CA ALA A 158 -22.62 -21.35 37.25
C ALA A 158 -24.13 -21.64 37.13
N LYS A 159 -24.79 -21.00 36.16
CA LYS A 159 -26.23 -21.27 35.87
C LYS A 159 -26.47 -22.71 35.44
N LEU A 160 -25.63 -23.26 34.56
CA LEU A 160 -25.70 -24.65 34.13
C LEU A 160 -25.52 -25.60 35.29
N ASN A 161 -24.55 -25.36 36.17
CA ASN A 161 -24.31 -26.17 37.36
C ASN A 161 -25.51 -26.13 38.35
N GLN A 162 -26.10 -24.93 38.56
CA GLN A 162 -27.28 -24.78 39.41
C GLN A 162 -28.44 -25.61 38.86
N LYS A 163 -28.77 -25.47 37.57
CA LYS A 163 -29.82 -26.26 36.90
C LYS A 163 -29.57 -27.77 36.98
N SER A 164 -28.30 -28.19 36.71
CA SER A 164 -27.95 -29.60 36.71
C SER A 164 -28.00 -30.20 38.10
N SER A 165 -27.73 -29.42 39.16
CA SER A 165 -27.81 -29.90 40.55
C SER A 165 -29.23 -30.25 40.99
N GLU A 166 -30.26 -29.59 40.40
CA GLU A 166 -31.68 -29.91 40.63
C GLU A 166 -32.02 -31.32 40.16
N TYR A 167 -31.32 -31.82 39.19
CA TYR A 167 -31.43 -33.17 38.63
C TYR A 167 -30.47 -34.19 39.27
N GLY A 168 -29.62 -33.76 40.20
CA GLY A 168 -28.64 -34.63 40.87
C GLY A 168 -27.36 -34.82 40.10
N PHE A 169 -26.96 -33.84 39.24
CA PHE A 169 -25.72 -33.86 38.47
C PHE A 169 -24.86 -32.62 38.78
N GLN A 170 -23.56 -32.82 38.75
CA GLN A 170 -22.56 -31.77 38.73
C GLN A 170 -21.92 -31.67 37.34
N VAL A 171 -21.80 -30.46 36.80
CA VAL A 171 -21.20 -30.22 35.51
C VAL A 171 -19.82 -29.62 35.70
N LYS A 172 -18.82 -30.15 34.99
CA LYS A 172 -17.43 -29.65 34.96
C LYS A 172 -16.99 -29.36 33.54
N SER A 173 -16.14 -28.34 33.39
CA SER A 173 -15.47 -28.03 32.14
C SER A 173 -14.06 -28.58 32.14
N SER A 174 -13.64 -29.20 31.03
CA SER A 174 -12.26 -29.64 30.76
C SER A 174 -11.76 -29.06 29.45
N GLN A 175 -10.51 -29.33 29.08
CA GLN A 175 -9.96 -28.96 27.78
C GLN A 175 -10.66 -29.69 26.62
N THR A 176 -11.26 -30.85 26.88
CA THR A 176 -11.95 -31.68 25.88
C THR A 176 -13.45 -31.38 25.79
N GLY A 177 -14.02 -30.59 26.69
CA GLY A 177 -15.43 -30.23 26.69
C GLY A 177 -16.07 -30.13 28.05
N ILE A 178 -17.40 -30.07 28.06
CA ILE A 178 -18.22 -30.03 29.26
C ILE A 178 -18.77 -31.43 29.51
N TYR A 179 -18.57 -31.96 30.71
CA TYR A 179 -19.05 -33.28 31.13
C TYR A 179 -19.84 -33.20 32.43
N MET A 180 -20.77 -34.09 32.62
CA MET A 180 -21.59 -34.20 33.80
C MET A 180 -21.21 -35.44 34.62
N MET A 181 -21.34 -35.33 35.95
CA MET A 181 -21.17 -36.46 36.89
C MET A 181 -22.37 -36.52 37.79
N PRO A 182 -22.93 -37.73 38.06
CA PRO A 182 -24.00 -37.91 39.02
C PRO A 182 -23.51 -37.57 40.43
N VAL A 183 -24.37 -36.98 41.22
CA VAL A 183 -24.09 -36.57 42.61
C VAL A 183 -25.01 -37.31 43.53
N MET A 184 -24.48 -37.99 44.57
CA MET A 184 -25.22 -38.63 45.64
C MET A 184 -24.67 -38.14 46.99
N ASN A 185 -25.58 -37.74 47.88
CA ASN A 185 -25.23 -37.19 49.22
C ASN A 185 -24.23 -36.00 49.14
N GLY A 186 -24.29 -35.16 48.10
CA GLY A 186 -23.45 -34.00 47.94
C GLY A 186 -22.04 -34.30 47.36
N LYS A 187 -21.75 -35.56 47.00
CA LYS A 187 -20.44 -35.94 46.42
C LYS A 187 -20.64 -36.50 45.02
N ALA A 188 -19.78 -36.07 44.10
CA ALA A 188 -19.74 -36.60 42.74
C ALA A 188 -19.39 -38.11 42.78
N MET A 189 -20.18 -38.92 42.10
CA MET A 189 -20.06 -40.37 42.07
C MET A 189 -19.21 -40.82 40.93
N PRO A 190 -18.13 -41.61 41.16
CA PRO A 190 -17.37 -42.25 40.11
C PRO A 190 -18.22 -43.31 39.32
N GLU A 191 -17.87 -43.58 38.09
CA GLU A 191 -18.57 -44.50 37.21
C GLU A 191 -18.67 -45.93 37.81
N GLU A 192 -17.64 -46.36 38.55
CA GLU A 192 -17.63 -47.65 39.24
C GLU A 192 -18.66 -47.76 40.37
N GLU A 193 -18.95 -46.67 41.07
CA GLU A 193 -19.95 -46.61 42.12
C GLU A 193 -21.37 -46.50 41.49
N PHE A 194 -21.51 -45.79 40.39
CA PHE A 194 -22.77 -45.68 39.67
C PHE A 194 -23.26 -47.03 39.15
N ASN A 195 -22.31 -47.87 38.64
CA ASN A 195 -22.62 -49.20 38.14
C ASN A 195 -23.04 -50.20 39.21
N LYS A 196 -22.82 -49.94 40.52
CA LYS A 196 -23.22 -50.75 41.66
C LYS A 196 -24.58 -50.38 42.23
N LEU A 197 -25.25 -49.35 41.72
CA LEU A 197 -26.56 -48.91 42.13
C LEU A 197 -27.66 -49.88 41.66
N ASP A 198 -28.76 -49.94 42.42
CA ASP A 198 -29.95 -50.67 42.01
C ASP A 198 -30.47 -50.18 40.65
N GLU A 199 -30.96 -51.14 39.86
CA GLU A 199 -31.41 -50.91 38.49
C GLU A 199 -32.50 -49.83 38.41
N SER A 200 -33.39 -49.74 39.40
CA SER A 200 -34.41 -48.70 39.50
C SER A 200 -33.88 -47.31 39.71
N ILE A 201 -32.82 -47.14 40.51
CA ILE A 201 -32.15 -45.88 40.77
C ILE A 201 -31.35 -45.44 39.56
N ARG A 202 -30.63 -46.37 38.94
CA ARG A 202 -29.83 -46.12 37.72
C ARG A 202 -30.74 -45.62 36.58
N LYS A 203 -31.90 -46.24 36.37
CA LYS A 203 -32.85 -45.83 35.35
C LYS A 203 -33.38 -44.39 35.56
N GLN A 204 -33.64 -43.98 36.83
CA GLN A 204 -34.02 -42.64 37.16
C GLN A 204 -32.91 -41.58 36.85
N TYR A 205 -31.65 -41.94 37.08
CA TYR A 205 -30.49 -41.09 36.68
C TYR A 205 -30.37 -41.01 35.17
N GLU A 206 -30.57 -42.12 34.43
CA GLU A 206 -30.55 -42.11 32.97
C GLU A 206 -31.60 -41.19 32.34
N GLU A 207 -32.85 -41.20 32.85
CA GLU A 207 -33.93 -40.33 32.41
C GLU A 207 -33.57 -38.83 32.68
N LYS A 208 -33.04 -38.54 33.85
CA LYS A 208 -32.62 -37.19 34.23
C LYS A 208 -31.38 -36.72 33.46
N SER A 209 -30.49 -37.67 33.11
CA SER A 209 -29.26 -37.36 32.33
C SER A 209 -29.57 -36.77 30.96
N ALA A 210 -30.62 -37.26 30.31
CA ALA A 210 -31.06 -36.74 29.02
C ALA A 210 -31.47 -35.26 29.08
N ILE A 211 -32.14 -34.84 30.18
CA ILE A 211 -32.49 -33.42 30.40
C ILE A 211 -31.23 -32.56 30.62
N VAL A 212 -30.29 -33.05 31.44
CA VAL A 212 -29.05 -32.36 31.72
C VAL A 212 -28.20 -32.25 30.46
N GLN A 213 -28.15 -33.29 29.62
CA GLN A 213 -27.46 -33.24 28.32
C GLN A 213 -28.02 -32.16 27.41
N GLN A 214 -29.34 -32.00 27.37
CA GLN A 214 -29.97 -30.90 26.62
C GLN A 214 -29.49 -29.54 27.12
N HIS A 215 -29.49 -29.31 28.45
CA HIS A 215 -29.00 -28.05 29.05
C HIS A 215 -27.53 -27.81 28.77
N ILE A 216 -26.70 -28.89 28.73
CA ILE A 216 -25.30 -28.78 28.34
C ILE A 216 -25.16 -28.33 26.89
N MET A 217 -25.95 -28.91 25.97
CA MET A 217 -25.94 -28.55 24.56
C MET A 217 -26.33 -27.08 24.34
N GLU A 218 -27.37 -26.61 25.04
CA GLU A 218 -27.80 -25.23 25.01
C GLU A 218 -26.68 -24.30 25.52
N ALA A 219 -26.07 -24.62 26.67
CA ALA A 219 -24.99 -23.84 27.24
C ALA A 219 -23.73 -23.81 26.33
N ILE A 220 -23.38 -24.92 25.66
CA ILE A 220 -22.31 -24.95 24.66
C ILE A 220 -22.63 -24.03 23.50
N GLY A 221 -23.88 -23.99 23.04
CA GLY A 221 -24.31 -23.08 21.99
C GLY A 221 -24.14 -21.60 22.40
N GLU A 222 -24.55 -21.25 23.62
CA GLU A 222 -24.40 -19.90 24.17
C GLU A 222 -22.92 -19.52 24.37
N ILE A 223 -22.09 -20.41 24.89
CA ILE A 223 -20.64 -20.17 25.05
C ILE A 223 -19.99 -19.90 23.69
N LYS A 224 -20.31 -20.72 22.67
CA LYS A 224 -19.78 -20.50 21.30
C LYS A 224 -20.26 -19.17 20.70
N ALA A 225 -21.48 -18.73 21.00
CA ALA A 225 -21.98 -17.45 20.55
C ALA A 225 -21.20 -16.28 21.19
N ILE A 226 -20.95 -16.34 22.49
CA ILE A 226 -20.16 -15.32 23.21
C ILE A 226 -18.70 -15.32 22.74
N GLU A 227 -18.13 -16.50 22.49
CA GLU A 227 -16.75 -16.63 21.93
C GLU A 227 -16.63 -15.95 20.57
N ARG A 228 -17.59 -16.18 19.67
CA ARG A 228 -17.65 -15.51 18.36
C ARG A 228 -17.81 -14.00 18.50
N GLU A 229 -18.66 -13.53 19.40
CA GLU A 229 -18.85 -12.11 19.68
C GLU A 229 -17.56 -11.47 20.19
N SER A 230 -16.85 -12.14 21.12
CA SER A 230 -15.56 -11.66 21.65
C SER A 230 -14.50 -11.60 20.57
N ALA A 231 -14.39 -12.64 19.73
CA ALA A 231 -13.45 -12.66 18.60
C ALA A 231 -13.74 -11.50 17.64
N LYS A 232 -15.00 -11.26 17.31
CA LYS A 232 -15.41 -10.16 16.45
C LYS A 232 -15.09 -8.79 17.04
N LYS A 233 -15.31 -8.59 18.35
CA LYS A 233 -14.93 -7.34 19.03
C LYS A 233 -13.43 -7.07 18.96
N VAL A 234 -12.59 -8.09 19.18
CA VAL A 234 -11.12 -7.98 19.05
C VAL A 234 -10.74 -7.56 17.64
N GLU A 235 -11.32 -8.20 16.66
CA GLU A 235 -11.06 -7.93 15.25
C GLU A 235 -11.49 -6.52 14.83
N GLU A 236 -12.70 -6.09 15.18
CA GLU A 236 -13.18 -4.74 14.92
C GLU A 236 -12.30 -3.68 15.57
N TRP A 237 -11.88 -3.91 16.81
CA TRP A 237 -10.98 -3.02 17.50
C TRP A 237 -9.59 -2.95 16.84
N GLN A 238 -8.99 -4.10 16.48
CA GLN A 238 -7.73 -4.15 15.74
C GLN A 238 -7.82 -3.40 14.41
N SER A 239 -8.92 -3.57 13.68
CA SER A 239 -9.19 -2.88 12.43
C SER A 239 -9.25 -1.36 12.61
N ASN A 240 -9.96 -0.90 13.64
CA ASN A 240 -10.08 0.52 13.92
C ASN A 240 -8.74 1.18 14.27
N VAL A 241 -7.92 0.51 15.07
CA VAL A 241 -6.56 0.98 15.43
C VAL A 241 -5.66 1.07 14.20
N ALA A 242 -5.67 0.04 13.34
CA ALA A 242 -4.90 0.04 12.11
C ALA A 242 -5.37 1.13 11.14
N LEU A 243 -6.69 1.34 11.00
CA LEU A 243 -7.27 2.40 10.18
C LEU A 243 -6.88 3.80 10.68
N LEU A 244 -6.87 4.01 11.99
CA LEU A 244 -6.44 5.29 12.57
C LEU A 244 -4.98 5.59 12.22
N THR A 245 -4.11 4.59 12.33
CA THR A 245 -2.69 4.71 11.95
C THR A 245 -2.54 5.07 10.46
N VAL A 246 -3.20 4.32 9.57
CA VAL A 246 -3.18 4.57 8.13
C VAL A 246 -3.71 5.97 7.80
N ASN A 247 -4.84 6.37 8.38
CA ASN A 247 -5.47 7.67 8.14
C ASN A 247 -4.58 8.84 8.59
N THR A 248 -3.83 8.69 9.66
CA THR A 248 -2.89 9.72 10.12
C THR A 248 -1.85 10.04 9.04
N HIS A 249 -1.23 9.01 8.46
CA HIS A 249 -0.26 9.18 7.38
C HIS A 249 -0.90 9.69 6.09
N ILE A 250 -2.07 9.16 5.72
CA ILE A 250 -2.82 9.61 4.53
C ILE A 250 -3.17 11.11 4.64
N ASN A 251 -3.64 11.55 5.79
CA ASN A 251 -3.99 12.96 6.01
C ASN A 251 -2.78 13.89 5.88
N TYR A 252 -1.59 13.44 6.32
CA TYR A 252 -0.35 14.16 6.08
C TYR A 252 -0.07 14.33 4.58
N ILE A 253 -0.17 13.26 3.79
CA ILE A 253 0.05 13.32 2.34
C ILE A 253 -1.00 14.22 1.67
N LYS A 254 -2.28 14.07 2.01
CA LYS A 254 -3.37 14.92 1.52
C LYS A 254 -3.10 16.40 1.78
N SER A 255 -2.49 16.74 2.93
CA SER A 255 -2.16 18.10 3.25
C SER A 255 -1.19 18.76 2.25
N LYS A 256 -0.28 17.97 1.65
CA LYS A 256 0.65 18.40 0.61
C LYS A 256 -0.03 18.54 -0.76
N TYR A 257 -0.98 17.67 -1.07
CA TYR A 257 -1.64 17.60 -2.38
C TYR A 257 -3.09 18.14 -2.39
N LYS A 258 -3.43 19.08 -1.51
CA LYS A 258 -4.81 19.62 -1.33
C LYS A 258 -5.52 20.00 -2.63
N ARG A 259 -4.79 20.51 -3.62
CA ARG A 259 -5.34 20.99 -4.89
C ARG A 259 -5.48 19.89 -5.95
N ASN A 260 -4.85 18.73 -5.76
CA ASN A 260 -4.89 17.64 -6.74
C ASN A 260 -5.98 16.65 -6.39
N LYS A 261 -7.16 16.82 -7.01
CA LYS A 261 -8.33 15.97 -6.75
C LYS A 261 -8.10 14.49 -7.03
N LYS A 262 -7.30 14.16 -8.08
CA LYS A 262 -7.02 12.76 -8.44
C LYS A 262 -6.14 12.08 -7.41
N VAL A 263 -5.11 12.77 -6.89
CA VAL A 263 -4.27 12.25 -5.80
C VAL A 263 -5.09 12.06 -4.54
N ASN A 264 -5.95 13.02 -4.18
CA ASN A 264 -6.80 12.89 -2.99
C ASN A 264 -7.78 11.72 -3.12
N HIS A 265 -8.41 11.55 -4.28
CA HIS A 265 -9.30 10.40 -4.54
C HIS A 265 -8.56 9.06 -4.41
N PHE A 266 -7.35 8.96 -4.96
CA PHE A 266 -6.50 7.78 -4.80
C PHE A 266 -6.19 7.48 -3.33
N LEU A 267 -5.84 8.50 -2.55
CA LEU A 267 -5.55 8.34 -1.12
C LEU A 267 -6.80 7.94 -0.33
N ASP A 268 -7.99 8.44 -0.70
CA ASP A 268 -9.26 7.98 -0.15
C ASP A 268 -9.51 6.50 -0.48
N SER A 269 -9.26 6.10 -1.72
CA SER A 269 -9.45 4.72 -2.18
C SER A 269 -8.54 3.73 -1.46
N ILE A 270 -7.33 4.12 -1.05
CA ILE A 270 -6.47 3.28 -0.20
C ILE A 270 -7.17 2.95 1.12
N THR A 271 -7.76 3.94 1.79
CA THR A 271 -8.48 3.73 3.05
C THR A 271 -9.67 2.79 2.87
N VAL A 272 -10.47 3.01 1.83
CA VAL A 272 -11.64 2.17 1.52
C VAL A 272 -11.22 0.75 1.17
N SER A 273 -10.20 0.57 0.33
CA SER A 273 -9.70 -0.75 -0.07
C SER A 273 -9.14 -1.53 1.11
N TYR A 274 -8.47 -0.86 2.06
CA TYR A 274 -7.98 -1.50 3.27
C TYR A 274 -9.14 -2.05 4.13
N THR A 275 -10.26 -1.35 4.22
CA THR A 275 -11.45 -1.83 4.94
C THR A 275 -12.11 -3.01 4.24
N HIS A 276 -12.18 -3.00 2.91
CA HIS A 276 -12.78 -4.07 2.11
C HIS A 276 -11.95 -5.35 2.08
N LEU A 277 -10.62 -5.27 1.96
CA LEU A 277 -9.73 -6.44 1.98
C LEU A 277 -9.87 -7.23 3.28
N ARG A 278 -9.98 -6.55 4.42
CA ARG A 278 -10.21 -7.22 5.70
C ARG A 278 -11.61 -7.82 5.85
N ALA A 279 -12.64 -7.18 5.32
CA ALA A 279 -13.98 -7.76 5.32
C ALA A 279 -14.06 -9.06 4.50
N HIS A 280 -13.22 -9.21 3.48
CA HIS A 280 -13.10 -10.44 2.69
C HIS A 280 -12.28 -11.54 3.37
N GLU A 281 -11.20 -11.19 4.09
CA GLU A 281 -10.40 -12.17 4.84
C GLU A 281 -11.21 -12.79 5.99
N THR A 282 -12.04 -12.02 6.69
CA THR A 282 -12.95 -12.51 7.73
C THR A 282 -14.05 -13.43 7.20
N SER A 283 -14.55 -13.19 5.98
CA SER A 283 -15.57 -14.05 5.37
C SER A 283 -15.00 -15.35 4.78
N ALA A 284 -13.69 -15.43 4.55
CA ALA A 284 -13.01 -16.64 4.06
C ALA A 284 -12.60 -17.62 5.18
N HIS A 285 -12.69 -17.19 6.45
CA HIS A 285 -12.42 -18.00 7.64
C HIS A 285 -13.70 -18.46 8.38
N LEU A 286 -14.87 -18.21 7.83
CA LEU A 286 -16.18 -18.75 8.24
C LEU A 286 -16.61 -19.87 7.28
#